data_828f314087746fea344cced8eaee2480
#
_entry.id   828f314087746fea344cced8eaee2480
#
_cell.length_a   1.000
_cell.length_b   1.000
_cell.length_c   1.000
_cell.angle_alpha   90.00
_cell.angle_beta   90.00
_cell.angle_gamma   90.00
#
_symmetry.space_group_name_H-M   'P 1'
#
loop_
_entity.id
_entity.type
_entity.pdbx_description
1 polymer ?
#
loop_
_entity_poly.entity_id
_entity_poly.type
_entity_poly.pdbx_seq_one_letter_code
_entity_poly.pdbx_strand_id
1 'polypeptide(L)'
;MASRKDDLNKTLAALTSSAFLLPAYQSAMADAPPEFTEIGMRYSKYKEDDLSAKKVFGGRSQRMDIDVAQFHLLAPVSDDWSVALDVGWEDMSGASPWFVGESIEAGDPKVVMSGASIEDTRTEVSVTTRYYFDSGTAGVNFTYSDEDDYESKSISLDGSLNSEDGLTTYSASLSASDDDITPTQGSYPTNTLSATKDIRSAWIGVSRIISKRALVRFGLSYTYRDGYLTDPYKYKDSRPDERKEWTASAGYRHFFAEQNAALHVDYRYFDDDWDIASQTLDVAWIQNVGQDITVAPFIRYYTQDKAKFFSVVINDDNDSDYFSDDYRLSSFGAFSYGLRVNYEIGNWSVNADAERYQTDESWGLYSGEEAPALVDTWRYGVGLSYAFR
;
A
#
# COMPACT_ATOMS: atom_id res chain seq x y z
N MET A 1 -42.24 0.93 -4.78
CA MET A 1 -41.30 -0.08 -4.25
C MET A 1 -39.93 0.01 -4.92
N ALA A 2 -39.79 0.47 -6.16
CA ALA A 2 -38.51 0.67 -6.85
C ALA A 2 -37.61 1.74 -6.16
N SER A 3 -38.18 2.89 -5.78
CA SER A 3 -37.42 4.00 -5.13
C SER A 3 -36.69 3.59 -3.83
N ARG A 4 -37.16 2.60 -3.09
CA ARG A 4 -36.58 2.18 -1.81
C ARG A 4 -35.38 1.23 -1.97
N LYS A 5 -35.28 0.53 -3.11
CA LYS A 5 -34.10 -0.30 -3.45
C LYS A 5 -32.97 0.55 -3.99
N ASP A 6 -33.30 1.58 -4.78
CA ASP A 6 -32.28 2.51 -5.33
C ASP A 6 -31.58 3.31 -4.23
N ASP A 7 -32.34 3.74 -3.19
CA ASP A 7 -31.75 4.47 -2.04
C ASP A 7 -30.88 3.57 -1.17
N LEU A 8 -31.21 2.28 -1.04
CA LEU A 8 -30.40 1.33 -0.28
C LEU A 8 -29.09 1.00 -1.01
N ASN A 9 -29.14 0.82 -2.34
CA ASN A 9 -27.97 0.55 -3.16
C ASN A 9 -26.99 1.73 -3.19
N LYS A 10 -27.49 2.98 -3.24
CA LYS A 10 -26.66 4.20 -3.16
C LYS A 10 -26.00 4.34 -1.79
N THR A 11 -26.70 4.00 -0.72
CA THR A 11 -26.14 4.02 0.65
C THR A 11 -25.07 2.95 0.82
N LEU A 12 -25.29 1.74 0.30
CA LEU A 12 -24.28 0.68 0.32
C LEU A 12 -23.07 1.05 -0.52
N ALA A 13 -23.24 1.57 -1.74
CA ALA A 13 -22.15 2.03 -2.60
C ALA A 13 -21.29 3.10 -1.91
N ALA A 14 -21.91 4.09 -1.24
CA ALA A 14 -21.18 5.12 -0.49
C ALA A 14 -20.43 4.57 0.74
N LEU A 15 -20.95 3.52 1.38
CA LEU A 15 -20.30 2.88 2.54
C LEU A 15 -19.15 1.96 2.12
N THR A 16 -19.21 1.37 0.93
CA THR A 16 -18.19 0.44 0.40
C THR A 16 -17.10 1.12 -0.42
N SER A 17 -17.30 2.37 -0.87
CA SER A 17 -16.39 3.13 -1.75
C SER A 17 -15.01 3.49 -1.15
N SER A 18 -14.56 2.81 -0.11
CA SER A 18 -13.21 3.00 0.47
C SER A 18 -12.07 2.41 -0.36
N ALA A 19 -12.38 1.72 -1.45
CA ALA A 19 -11.39 1.07 -2.30
C ALA A 19 -11.25 1.75 -3.67
N PHE A 20 -10.71 2.95 -3.70
CA PHE A 20 -10.15 3.52 -4.94
C PHE A 20 -8.75 2.93 -5.29
N LEU A 21 -8.34 1.91 -4.56
CA LEU A 21 -7.20 1.07 -4.90
C LEU A 21 -7.78 -0.16 -5.60
N LEU A 22 -7.77 -0.16 -6.93
CA LEU A 22 -8.14 -1.25 -7.83
C LEU A 22 -9.57 -1.83 -7.67
N PRO A 23 -10.29 -2.12 -8.75
CA PRO A 23 -11.60 -2.82 -8.74
C PRO A 23 -11.58 -4.15 -7.96
N ALA A 24 -10.44 -4.83 -7.89
CA ALA A 24 -10.24 -6.08 -7.16
C ALA A 24 -10.62 -6.03 -5.66
N TYR A 25 -10.52 -4.85 -5.02
CA TYR A 25 -10.93 -4.72 -3.61
C TYR A 25 -12.46 -4.65 -3.43
N GLN A 26 -13.22 -4.22 -4.43
CA GLN A 26 -14.69 -4.22 -4.36
C GLN A 26 -15.24 -5.64 -4.50
N SER A 27 -14.65 -6.46 -5.35
CA SER A 27 -15.05 -7.86 -5.54
C SER A 27 -14.73 -8.76 -4.34
N ALA A 28 -13.73 -8.42 -3.52
CA ALA A 28 -13.41 -9.16 -2.30
C ALA A 28 -14.46 -9.06 -1.19
N MET A 29 -15.41 -8.12 -1.29
CA MET A 29 -16.48 -7.87 -0.31
C MET A 29 -17.88 -8.15 -0.88
N ALA A 30 -17.99 -8.59 -2.13
CA ALA A 30 -19.26 -8.90 -2.74
C ALA A 30 -19.75 -10.29 -2.29
N ASP A 31 -21.02 -10.38 -1.90
CA ASP A 31 -21.68 -11.64 -1.49
C ASP A 31 -22.17 -12.47 -2.69
N ALA A 32 -21.99 -11.97 -3.92
CA ALA A 32 -22.41 -12.63 -5.17
C ALA A 32 -21.36 -12.38 -6.27
N PRO A 33 -21.25 -13.26 -7.27
CA PRO A 33 -20.43 -13.02 -8.44
C PRO A 33 -20.79 -11.70 -9.13
N PRO A 34 -19.82 -11.06 -9.82
CA PRO A 34 -20.14 -9.88 -10.63
C PRO A 34 -21.21 -10.22 -11.68
N GLU A 35 -22.17 -9.34 -11.86
CA GLU A 35 -23.23 -9.56 -12.88
C GLU A 35 -22.69 -9.49 -14.30
N PHE A 36 -21.61 -8.74 -14.51
CA PHE A 36 -21.02 -8.46 -15.82
C PHE A 36 -19.51 -8.61 -15.79
N THR A 37 -18.94 -8.91 -16.94
CA THR A 37 -17.49 -8.78 -17.12
C THR A 37 -17.09 -7.30 -17.09
N GLU A 38 -16.06 -6.98 -16.36
CA GLU A 38 -15.44 -5.66 -16.30
C GLU A 38 -13.99 -5.72 -16.78
N ILE A 39 -13.59 -4.75 -17.58
CA ILE A 39 -12.18 -4.50 -17.92
C ILE A 39 -11.80 -3.10 -17.47
N GLY A 40 -10.58 -2.95 -16.98
CA GLY A 40 -10.07 -1.67 -16.51
C GLY A 40 -8.61 -1.46 -16.91
N MET A 41 -8.25 -0.21 -17.11
CA MET A 41 -6.87 0.23 -17.28
C MET A 41 -6.61 1.42 -16.37
N ARG A 42 -5.43 1.49 -15.80
CA ARG A 42 -5.01 2.62 -14.97
C ARG A 42 -3.58 2.96 -15.28
N TYR A 43 -3.29 4.24 -15.38
CA TYR A 43 -1.96 4.80 -15.39
C TYR A 43 -1.76 5.63 -14.13
N SER A 44 -0.63 5.47 -13.48
CA SER A 44 -0.25 6.24 -12.30
C SER A 44 1.21 6.68 -12.40
N LYS A 45 1.50 7.82 -11.82
CA LYS A 45 2.84 8.37 -11.69
C LYS A 45 3.15 8.63 -10.22
N TYR A 46 4.28 8.10 -9.76
CA TYR A 46 4.87 8.40 -8.46
C TYR A 46 6.16 9.18 -8.67
N LYS A 47 6.30 10.29 -7.98
CA LYS A 47 7.49 11.14 -8.08
C LYS A 47 7.93 11.61 -6.71
N GLU A 48 9.16 11.32 -6.35
CA GLU A 48 9.82 11.89 -5.17
C GLU A 48 10.38 13.27 -5.48
N ASP A 49 10.29 14.17 -4.50
CA ASP A 49 10.94 15.47 -4.59
C ASP A 49 12.46 15.31 -4.48
N ASP A 50 13.19 16.16 -5.18
CA ASP A 50 14.64 16.22 -5.09
C ASP A 50 15.09 16.61 -3.67
N LEU A 51 16.16 15.98 -3.19
CA LEU A 51 16.76 16.39 -1.92
C LEU A 51 17.35 17.80 -2.02
N SER A 52 17.25 18.57 -0.94
CA SER A 52 17.92 19.85 -0.84
C SER A 52 19.45 19.68 -1.01
N ALA A 53 20.07 20.56 -1.81
CA ALA A 53 21.52 20.54 -2.01
C ALA A 53 22.32 20.67 -0.69
N LYS A 54 21.71 21.17 0.39
CA LYS A 54 22.32 21.22 1.73
C LYS A 54 22.39 19.85 2.40
N LYS A 55 21.47 18.95 2.06
CA LYS A 55 21.37 17.60 2.63
C LYS A 55 22.15 16.55 1.84
N VAL A 56 22.79 16.89 0.70
CA VAL A 56 23.48 15.94 -0.17
C VAL A 56 24.98 16.30 -0.25
N PHE A 57 25.83 15.27 -0.22
CA PHE A 57 27.24 15.42 -0.63
C PHE A 57 27.31 15.54 -2.14
N GLY A 58 27.78 16.66 -2.63
CA GLY A 58 27.99 17.04 -4.03
C GLY A 58 27.45 16.09 -5.10
N GLY A 59 26.74 16.59 -6.07
CA GLY A 59 26.21 15.76 -7.13
C GLY A 59 24.69 15.81 -7.28
N ARG A 60 24.09 14.68 -7.64
CA ARG A 60 22.66 14.60 -7.99
C ARG A 60 21.82 14.56 -6.72
N SER A 61 20.78 15.39 -6.69
CA SER A 61 19.74 15.40 -5.66
C SER A 61 18.47 14.67 -6.12
N GLN A 62 18.42 14.28 -7.41
CA GLN A 62 17.27 13.65 -8.03
C GLN A 62 16.97 12.30 -7.35
N ARG A 63 15.68 12.07 -7.10
CA ARG A 63 15.15 10.87 -6.48
C ARG A 63 14.31 10.07 -7.48
N MET A 64 13.55 9.11 -6.97
CA MET A 64 12.78 8.17 -7.80
C MET A 64 11.62 8.84 -8.54
N ASP A 65 11.43 8.41 -9.76
CA ASP A 65 10.30 8.71 -10.63
C ASP A 65 9.82 7.39 -11.23
N ILE A 66 8.54 7.03 -10.99
CA ILE A 66 7.99 5.73 -11.36
C ILE A 66 6.71 5.92 -12.16
N ASP A 67 6.65 5.31 -13.32
CA ASP A 67 5.46 5.22 -14.16
C ASP A 67 4.85 3.82 -14.01
N VAL A 68 3.55 3.74 -13.74
CA VAL A 68 2.83 2.48 -13.49
C VAL A 68 1.66 2.37 -14.44
N ALA A 69 1.62 1.30 -15.23
CA ALA A 69 0.46 0.92 -16.04
C ALA A 69 -0.17 -0.36 -15.49
N GLN A 70 -1.47 -0.37 -15.31
CA GLN A 70 -2.20 -1.51 -14.78
C GLN A 70 -3.37 -1.87 -15.69
N PHE A 71 -3.61 -3.17 -15.85
CA PHE A 71 -4.77 -3.75 -16.50
C PHE A 71 -5.51 -4.66 -15.53
N HIS A 72 -6.82 -4.61 -15.55
CA HIS A 72 -7.72 -5.43 -14.74
C HIS A 72 -8.81 -6.05 -15.60
N LEU A 73 -9.09 -7.33 -15.37
CA LEU A 73 -10.23 -8.06 -15.89
C LEU A 73 -10.93 -8.77 -14.74
N LEU A 74 -12.23 -8.57 -14.59
CA LEU A 74 -13.08 -9.34 -13.68
C LEU A 74 -14.23 -9.93 -14.47
N ALA A 75 -14.43 -11.25 -14.39
CA ALA A 75 -15.48 -11.94 -15.13
C ALA A 75 -16.22 -12.96 -14.27
N PRO A 76 -17.56 -13.03 -14.31
CA PRO A 76 -18.30 -14.19 -13.84
C PRO A 76 -18.01 -15.38 -14.77
N VAL A 77 -17.69 -16.53 -14.19
CA VAL A 77 -17.46 -17.77 -14.94
C VAL A 77 -18.68 -18.68 -14.87
N SER A 78 -19.42 -18.59 -13.79
CA SER A 78 -20.72 -19.23 -13.56
C SER A 78 -21.52 -18.44 -12.53
N ASP A 79 -22.69 -18.96 -12.17
CA ASP A 79 -23.56 -18.36 -11.14
C ASP A 79 -22.88 -18.27 -9.76
N ASP A 80 -21.86 -19.08 -9.50
CA ASP A 80 -21.18 -19.18 -8.20
C ASP A 80 -19.67 -18.85 -8.27
N TRP A 81 -19.12 -18.55 -9.47
CA TRP A 81 -17.69 -18.35 -9.64
C TRP A 81 -17.34 -17.09 -10.40
N SER A 82 -16.28 -16.42 -9.96
CA SER A 82 -15.63 -15.36 -10.73
C SER A 82 -14.12 -15.60 -10.84
N VAL A 83 -13.55 -15.00 -11.89
CA VAL A 83 -12.09 -14.93 -12.10
C VAL A 83 -11.70 -13.49 -12.31
N ALA A 84 -10.63 -13.06 -11.68
CA ALA A 84 -9.96 -11.80 -11.96
C ALA A 84 -8.53 -12.04 -12.46
N LEU A 85 -8.09 -11.19 -13.38
CA LEU A 85 -6.72 -11.09 -13.87
C LEU A 85 -6.26 -9.65 -13.70
N ASP A 86 -5.16 -9.46 -13.00
CA ASP A 86 -4.49 -8.18 -12.84
C ASP A 86 -3.09 -8.27 -13.47
N VAL A 87 -2.72 -7.27 -14.26
CA VAL A 87 -1.38 -7.14 -14.83
C VAL A 87 -0.87 -5.75 -14.52
N GLY A 88 0.28 -5.67 -13.89
CA GLY A 88 1.01 -4.43 -13.59
C GLY A 88 2.32 -4.37 -14.36
N TRP A 89 2.66 -3.18 -14.83
CA TRP A 89 3.95 -2.87 -15.39
C TRP A 89 4.43 -1.55 -14.81
N GLU A 90 5.67 -1.54 -14.30
CA GLU A 90 6.30 -0.38 -13.68
C GLU A 90 7.62 -0.09 -14.38
N ASP A 91 7.86 1.19 -14.64
CA ASP A 91 9.13 1.72 -15.14
C ASP A 91 9.67 2.67 -14.08
N MET A 92 10.78 2.29 -13.47
CA MET A 92 11.40 2.99 -12.36
C MET A 92 12.69 3.65 -12.81
N SER A 93 12.83 4.94 -12.52
CA SER A 93 14.06 5.68 -12.77
C SER A 93 14.41 6.59 -11.60
N GLY A 94 15.70 6.88 -11.42
CA GLY A 94 16.14 7.81 -10.40
C GLY A 94 17.37 7.34 -9.61
N ALA A 95 17.58 7.92 -8.44
CA ALA A 95 18.65 7.57 -7.52
C ALA A 95 18.10 7.35 -6.11
N SER A 96 18.66 6.37 -5.41
CA SER A 96 18.36 6.10 -4.01
C SER A 96 19.46 6.59 -3.07
N PRO A 97 19.16 6.87 -1.80
CA PRO A 97 20.19 7.10 -0.78
C PRO A 97 21.07 5.88 -0.61
N TRP A 98 22.38 6.04 -0.80
CA TRP A 98 23.36 4.97 -0.66
C TRP A 98 23.85 4.84 0.78
N PHE A 99 24.23 5.96 1.41
CA PHE A 99 24.52 6.05 2.84
C PHE A 99 24.48 7.51 3.33
N VAL A 100 24.54 7.69 4.67
CA VAL A 100 24.64 8.99 5.31
C VAL A 100 26.04 9.14 5.92
N GLY A 101 26.74 10.22 5.57
CA GLY A 101 28.05 10.56 6.12
C GLY A 101 28.03 11.88 6.86
N GLU A 102 29.03 12.10 7.75
CA GLU A 102 29.23 13.38 8.41
C GLU A 102 29.94 14.39 7.49
N SER A 103 29.44 15.62 7.45
CA SER A 103 30.12 16.72 6.77
C SER A 103 31.34 17.22 7.56
N ILE A 104 32.50 17.21 6.93
CA ILE A 104 33.76 17.68 7.53
C ILE A 104 33.68 19.16 7.93
N GLU A 105 32.85 19.97 7.22
CA GLU A 105 32.79 21.42 7.41
C GLU A 105 31.79 21.89 8.48
N ALA A 106 30.72 21.11 8.74
CA ALA A 106 29.61 21.54 9.60
C ALA A 106 29.17 20.48 10.64
N GLY A 107 29.65 19.24 10.54
CA GLY A 107 29.19 18.14 11.42
C GLY A 107 27.77 17.67 11.13
N ASP A 108 27.08 18.27 10.16
CA ASP A 108 25.70 17.86 9.81
C ASP A 108 25.70 16.58 8.98
N PRO A 109 24.79 15.63 9.26
CA PRO A 109 24.62 14.43 8.45
C PRO A 109 24.18 14.79 7.01
N LYS A 110 24.83 14.19 6.00
CA LYS A 110 24.49 14.38 4.60
C LYS A 110 24.36 13.05 3.88
N VAL A 111 23.44 13.01 2.93
CA VAL A 111 23.18 11.83 2.10
C VAL A 111 24.18 11.75 0.95
N VAL A 112 24.73 10.59 0.73
CA VAL A 112 25.39 10.22 -0.52
C VAL A 112 24.37 9.45 -1.35
N MET A 113 24.04 9.98 -2.53
CA MET A 113 23.13 9.31 -3.47
C MET A 113 23.89 8.27 -4.30
N SER A 114 23.19 7.24 -4.76
CA SER A 114 23.75 6.29 -5.74
C SER A 114 24.23 7.03 -6.98
N GLY A 115 25.42 6.66 -7.48
CA GLY A 115 26.08 7.38 -8.59
C GLY A 115 25.49 7.11 -9.97
N ALA A 116 24.70 6.05 -10.13
CA ALA A 116 23.97 5.69 -11.35
C ALA A 116 22.49 6.05 -11.20
N SER A 117 21.84 6.47 -12.28
CA SER A 117 20.39 6.40 -12.35
C SER A 117 19.99 4.92 -12.33
N ILE A 118 19.15 4.54 -11.40
CA ILE A 118 18.47 3.25 -11.42
C ILE A 118 17.51 3.33 -12.62
N GLU A 119 17.59 2.35 -13.50
CA GLU A 119 16.57 2.07 -14.51
C GLU A 119 16.19 0.62 -14.27
N ASP A 120 14.97 0.38 -13.88
CA ASP A 120 14.44 -0.94 -13.58
C ASP A 120 12.99 -1.04 -14.03
N THR A 121 12.58 -2.24 -14.43
CA THR A 121 11.20 -2.51 -14.83
C THR A 121 10.66 -3.69 -14.06
N ARG A 122 9.44 -3.54 -13.56
CA ARG A 122 8.71 -4.60 -12.87
C ARG A 122 7.50 -5.02 -13.68
N THR A 123 7.31 -6.31 -13.81
CA THR A 123 6.07 -6.90 -14.34
C THR A 123 5.43 -7.78 -13.28
N GLU A 124 4.16 -7.55 -13.01
CA GLU A 124 3.37 -8.35 -12.07
C GLU A 124 2.14 -8.92 -12.76
N VAL A 125 1.85 -10.20 -12.53
CA VAL A 125 0.62 -10.87 -12.99
C VAL A 125 -0.02 -11.56 -11.80
N SER A 126 -1.30 -11.27 -11.58
CA SER A 126 -2.10 -11.87 -10.51
C SER A 126 -3.38 -12.48 -11.06
N VAL A 127 -3.70 -13.70 -10.64
CA VAL A 127 -4.92 -14.42 -10.99
C VAL A 127 -5.67 -14.79 -9.73
N THR A 128 -6.91 -14.31 -9.62
CA THR A 128 -7.80 -14.61 -8.50
C THR A 128 -8.98 -15.43 -8.99
N THR A 129 -9.30 -16.52 -8.30
CA THR A 129 -10.52 -17.29 -8.47
C THR A 129 -11.32 -17.24 -7.19
N ARG A 130 -12.64 -16.94 -7.28
CA ARG A 130 -13.51 -16.81 -6.12
C ARG A 130 -14.79 -17.63 -6.30
N TYR A 131 -15.10 -18.38 -5.27
CA TYR A 131 -16.36 -19.11 -5.12
C TYR A 131 -17.29 -18.36 -4.17
N TYR A 132 -18.56 -18.27 -4.54
CA TYR A 132 -19.61 -17.60 -3.79
C TYR A 132 -20.62 -18.65 -3.35
N PHE A 133 -20.95 -18.66 -2.07
CA PHE A 133 -21.95 -19.55 -1.48
C PHE A 133 -22.95 -18.71 -0.66
N ASP A 134 -24.10 -19.29 -0.29
CA ASP A 134 -25.23 -18.54 0.30
C ASP A 134 -24.86 -17.62 1.48
N SER A 135 -23.84 -17.94 2.24
CA SER A 135 -23.47 -17.21 3.44
C SER A 135 -22.06 -16.59 3.39
N GLY A 136 -21.40 -16.58 2.23
CA GLY A 136 -20.07 -16.01 2.16
C GLY A 136 -19.29 -16.34 0.89
N THR A 137 -17.98 -16.15 0.95
CA THR A 137 -17.07 -16.37 -0.19
C THR A 137 -15.79 -17.06 0.21
N ALA A 138 -15.15 -17.73 -0.75
CA ALA A 138 -13.79 -18.25 -0.61
C ALA A 138 -13.00 -17.94 -1.88
N GLY A 139 -11.77 -17.46 -1.74
CA GLY A 139 -10.91 -17.06 -2.85
C GLY A 139 -9.52 -17.67 -2.77
N VAL A 140 -8.92 -17.86 -3.93
CA VAL A 140 -7.51 -18.23 -4.11
C VAL A 140 -6.90 -17.23 -5.08
N ASN A 141 -5.75 -16.68 -4.73
CA ASN A 141 -4.98 -15.81 -5.59
C ASN A 141 -3.56 -16.35 -5.76
N PHE A 142 -3.04 -16.22 -6.98
CA PHE A 142 -1.63 -16.47 -7.33
C PHE A 142 -1.07 -15.21 -7.94
N THR A 143 0.09 -14.76 -7.46
CA THR A 143 0.80 -13.61 -8.01
C THR A 143 2.24 -14.00 -8.35
N TYR A 144 2.70 -13.55 -9.51
CA TYR A 144 4.07 -13.60 -9.96
C TYR A 144 4.55 -12.19 -10.27
N SER A 145 5.69 -11.82 -9.73
CA SER A 145 6.33 -10.52 -9.96
C SER A 145 7.79 -10.72 -10.33
N ASP A 146 8.26 -10.01 -11.34
CA ASP A 146 9.59 -10.13 -11.90
C ASP A 146 10.19 -8.74 -12.14
N GLU A 147 11.40 -8.54 -11.62
CA GLU A 147 12.28 -7.38 -11.79
C GLU A 147 13.67 -7.89 -12.20
N ASP A 148 14.56 -7.02 -12.62
CA ASP A 148 15.93 -7.40 -13.04
C ASP A 148 16.74 -8.06 -11.90
N ASP A 149 16.40 -7.79 -10.65
CA ASP A 149 17.14 -8.22 -9.47
C ASP A 149 16.26 -8.90 -8.40
N TYR A 150 14.95 -9.04 -8.65
CA TYR A 150 14.00 -9.59 -7.68
C TYR A 150 12.86 -10.33 -8.38
N GLU A 151 12.68 -11.61 -8.02
CA GLU A 151 11.55 -12.44 -8.44
C GLU A 151 10.71 -12.83 -7.22
N SER A 152 9.39 -12.74 -7.31
CA SER A 152 8.47 -13.15 -6.23
C SER A 152 7.34 -14.04 -6.76
N LYS A 153 7.05 -15.10 -6.01
CA LYS A 153 5.93 -16.00 -6.23
C LYS A 153 5.08 -16.08 -4.98
N SER A 154 3.82 -15.72 -5.07
CA SER A 154 2.93 -15.75 -3.92
C SER A 154 1.62 -16.48 -4.17
N ILE A 155 1.09 -17.04 -3.09
CA ILE A 155 -0.24 -17.61 -3.03
C ILE A 155 -0.99 -17.02 -1.83
N SER A 156 -2.26 -16.71 -2.00
CA SER A 156 -3.14 -16.37 -0.89
C SER A 156 -4.46 -17.10 -0.95
N LEU A 157 -5.01 -17.40 0.22
CA LEU A 157 -6.33 -17.95 0.45
C LEU A 157 -7.10 -16.94 1.28
N ASP A 158 -8.31 -16.62 0.89
CA ASP A 158 -9.18 -15.75 1.68
C ASP A 158 -10.61 -16.27 1.73
N GLY A 159 -11.36 -15.82 2.73
CA GLY A 159 -12.76 -16.15 2.84
C GLY A 159 -13.52 -15.20 3.75
N SER A 160 -14.84 -15.16 3.53
CA SER A 160 -15.77 -14.40 4.37
C SER A 160 -17.01 -15.22 4.69
N LEU A 161 -17.59 -14.96 5.87
CA LEU A 161 -18.83 -15.56 6.35
C LEU A 161 -19.74 -14.49 6.91
N ASN A 162 -20.98 -14.46 6.45
CA ASN A 162 -22.02 -13.59 6.98
C ASN A 162 -22.77 -14.27 8.13
N SER A 163 -23.11 -13.50 9.17
CA SER A 163 -24.00 -13.95 10.23
C SER A 163 -25.42 -14.17 9.68
N GLU A 164 -26.23 -14.95 10.40
CA GLU A 164 -27.63 -15.23 10.01
C GLU A 164 -28.49 -13.98 9.87
N ASP A 165 -28.20 -12.93 10.67
CA ASP A 165 -28.90 -11.64 10.59
C ASP A 165 -28.40 -10.75 9.42
N GLY A 166 -27.35 -11.15 8.70
CA GLY A 166 -26.73 -10.40 7.61
C GLY A 166 -26.06 -9.08 8.06
N LEU A 167 -25.90 -8.85 9.35
CA LEU A 167 -25.34 -7.60 9.89
C LEU A 167 -23.85 -7.70 10.22
N THR A 168 -23.31 -8.90 10.34
CA THR A 168 -21.90 -9.12 10.66
C THR A 168 -21.25 -10.01 9.61
N THR A 169 -20.09 -9.58 9.09
CA THR A 169 -19.24 -10.38 8.22
C THR A 169 -17.93 -10.67 8.95
N TYR A 170 -17.57 -11.92 9.03
CA TYR A 170 -16.27 -12.41 9.50
C TYR A 170 -15.42 -12.71 8.29
N SER A 171 -14.15 -12.31 8.30
CA SER A 171 -13.22 -12.55 7.19
C SER A 171 -11.88 -13.06 7.71
N ALA A 172 -11.21 -13.88 6.91
CA ALA A 172 -9.86 -14.36 7.20
C ALA A 172 -9.06 -14.49 5.91
N SER A 173 -7.75 -14.33 5.98
CA SER A 173 -6.84 -14.67 4.89
C SER A 173 -5.52 -15.23 5.40
N LEU A 174 -4.90 -16.07 4.56
CA LEU A 174 -3.56 -16.62 4.73
C LEU A 174 -2.79 -16.39 3.43
N SER A 175 -1.53 -15.97 3.52
CA SER A 175 -0.67 -15.83 2.35
C SER A 175 0.75 -16.31 2.62
N ALA A 176 1.40 -16.75 1.56
CA ALA A 176 2.82 -17.09 1.56
C ALA A 176 3.46 -16.61 0.25
N SER A 177 4.70 -16.11 0.33
CA SER A 177 5.54 -15.84 -0.83
C SER A 177 6.93 -16.43 -0.64
N ASP A 178 7.55 -16.76 -1.76
CA ASP A 178 8.94 -17.17 -1.92
C ASP A 178 9.57 -16.17 -2.88
N ASP A 179 10.62 -15.50 -2.43
CA ASP A 179 11.24 -14.39 -3.13
C ASP A 179 12.73 -14.69 -3.37
N ASP A 180 13.16 -14.60 -4.63
CA ASP A 180 14.56 -14.70 -5.06
C ASP A 180 15.16 -13.29 -5.21
N ILE A 181 16.36 -13.05 -4.65
CA ILE A 181 17.05 -11.77 -4.62
C ILE A 181 18.41 -11.92 -5.31
N THR A 182 18.57 -11.29 -6.47
CA THR A 182 19.78 -11.36 -7.31
C THR A 182 20.24 -9.97 -7.73
N PRO A 183 20.80 -9.16 -6.80
CA PRO A 183 21.12 -7.76 -7.07
C PRO A 183 22.03 -7.56 -8.27
N THR A 184 21.72 -6.56 -9.08
CA THR A 184 22.47 -6.17 -10.27
C THR A 184 23.79 -5.46 -9.93
N GLN A 185 24.56 -5.06 -10.93
CA GLN A 185 25.81 -4.32 -10.74
C GLN A 185 25.56 -2.99 -10.00
N GLY A 186 26.40 -2.71 -9.00
CA GLY A 186 26.26 -1.53 -8.15
C GLY A 186 25.76 -1.82 -6.74
N SER A 187 25.33 -3.05 -6.46
CA SER A 187 25.01 -3.53 -5.11
C SER A 187 26.27 -3.61 -4.23
N TYR A 188 26.08 -3.54 -2.91
CA TYR A 188 27.14 -3.72 -1.93
C TYR A 188 26.78 -4.85 -0.95
N PRO A 189 27.73 -5.77 -0.67
CA PRO A 189 29.04 -5.94 -1.30
C PRO A 189 28.94 -6.31 -2.78
N THR A 190 29.84 -5.85 -3.61
CA THR A 190 29.86 -6.02 -5.08
C THR A 190 30.03 -7.46 -5.56
N ASN A 191 29.73 -8.41 -4.73
CA ASN A 191 29.76 -9.83 -5.05
C ASN A 191 28.42 -10.26 -5.64
N THR A 192 28.43 -11.32 -6.40
CA THR A 192 27.22 -12.00 -6.90
C THR A 192 26.42 -12.56 -5.71
N LEU A 193 25.63 -11.70 -5.06
CA LEU A 193 24.69 -12.14 -4.04
C LEU A 193 23.57 -12.93 -4.74
N SER A 194 23.25 -14.09 -4.20
CA SER A 194 22.02 -14.81 -4.49
C SER A 194 21.44 -15.22 -3.15
N ALA A 195 20.31 -14.68 -2.83
CA ALA A 195 19.65 -14.86 -1.53
C ALA A 195 18.15 -15.06 -1.72
N THR A 196 17.49 -15.56 -0.69
CA THR A 196 16.05 -15.81 -0.69
C THR A 196 15.40 -15.17 0.52
N LYS A 197 14.10 -14.96 0.41
CA LYS A 197 13.26 -14.46 1.50
C LYS A 197 11.87 -15.09 1.42
N ASP A 198 11.43 -15.67 2.52
CA ASP A 198 10.08 -16.19 2.73
C ASP A 198 9.21 -15.18 3.48
N ILE A 199 7.96 -15.00 3.06
CA ILE A 199 6.97 -14.21 3.80
C ILE A 199 5.73 -15.05 4.04
N ARG A 200 5.20 -15.04 5.26
CA ARG A 200 3.96 -15.70 5.64
C ARG A 200 3.10 -14.75 6.42
N SER A 201 1.83 -14.62 6.02
CA SER A 201 0.91 -13.71 6.69
C SER A 201 -0.42 -14.38 6.99
N ALA A 202 -1.03 -13.97 8.11
CA ALA A 202 -2.38 -14.32 8.48
C ALA A 202 -3.13 -13.05 8.88
N TRP A 203 -4.38 -12.93 8.47
CA TRP A 203 -5.25 -11.84 8.83
C TRP A 203 -6.64 -12.35 9.19
N ILE A 204 -7.26 -11.72 10.21
CA ILE A 204 -8.66 -11.93 10.56
C ILE A 204 -9.35 -10.58 10.70
N GLY A 205 -10.63 -10.52 10.37
CA GLY A 205 -11.41 -9.29 10.47
C GLY A 205 -12.88 -9.54 10.76
N VAL A 206 -13.51 -8.50 11.28
CA VAL A 206 -14.95 -8.45 11.48
C VAL A 206 -15.47 -7.09 11.05
N SER A 207 -16.55 -7.10 10.28
CA SER A 207 -17.32 -5.91 9.89
C SER A 207 -18.73 -6.05 10.44
N ARG A 208 -19.28 -4.99 11.04
CA ARG A 208 -20.64 -4.99 11.55
C ARG A 208 -21.39 -3.72 11.17
N ILE A 209 -22.58 -3.90 10.59
CA ILE A 209 -23.55 -2.85 10.36
C ILE A 209 -24.21 -2.53 11.71
N ILE A 210 -23.92 -1.35 12.27
CA ILE A 210 -24.43 -0.90 13.58
C ILE A 210 -25.72 -0.06 13.46
N SER A 211 -25.97 0.46 12.27
CA SER A 211 -27.23 1.15 11.94
C SER A 211 -27.44 1.20 10.41
N LYS A 212 -28.60 1.69 9.96
CA LYS A 212 -28.87 1.89 8.52
C LYS A 212 -27.89 2.85 7.83
N ARG A 213 -27.06 3.54 8.58
CA ARG A 213 -26.16 4.60 8.08
C ARG A 213 -24.71 4.44 8.54
N ALA A 214 -24.43 3.40 9.34
CA ALA A 214 -23.09 3.25 9.91
C ALA A 214 -22.66 1.79 10.02
N LEU A 215 -21.38 1.56 9.75
CA LEU A 215 -20.71 0.30 10.01
C LEU A 215 -19.36 0.53 10.72
N VAL A 216 -18.93 -0.47 11.45
CA VAL A 216 -17.59 -0.56 12.05
C VAL A 216 -16.88 -1.80 11.52
N ARG A 217 -15.56 -1.74 11.46
CA ARG A 217 -14.72 -2.89 11.11
C ARG A 217 -13.49 -2.94 12.00
N PHE A 218 -13.03 -4.15 12.30
CA PHE A 218 -11.81 -4.40 13.05
C PHE A 218 -11.02 -5.50 12.35
N GLY A 219 -9.71 -5.40 12.38
CA GLY A 219 -8.82 -6.39 11.80
C GLY A 219 -7.56 -6.56 12.63
N LEU A 220 -7.00 -7.77 12.59
CA LEU A 220 -5.73 -8.12 13.19
C LEU A 220 -4.94 -8.94 12.19
N SER A 221 -3.68 -8.61 11.98
CA SER A 221 -2.76 -9.38 11.14
C SER A 221 -1.45 -9.68 11.84
N TYR A 222 -0.86 -10.79 11.43
CA TYR A 222 0.49 -11.19 11.78
C TYR A 222 1.25 -11.54 10.51
N THR A 223 2.48 -11.02 10.37
CA THR A 223 3.38 -11.34 9.26
C THR A 223 4.73 -11.77 9.81
N TYR A 224 5.24 -12.86 9.28
CA TYR A 224 6.58 -13.38 9.54
C TYR A 224 7.39 -13.34 8.25
N ARG A 225 8.58 -12.75 8.33
CA ARG A 225 9.57 -12.72 7.26
C ARG A 225 10.82 -13.44 7.72
N ASP A 226 11.39 -14.25 6.85
CA ASP A 226 12.58 -15.05 7.10
C ASP A 226 13.48 -15.03 5.86
N GLY A 227 14.78 -14.84 6.05
CA GLY A 227 15.76 -14.81 4.99
C GLY A 227 16.48 -13.49 4.84
N TYR A 228 16.87 -13.11 3.64
CA TYR A 228 17.65 -11.90 3.41
C TYR A 228 16.80 -10.64 3.47
N LEU A 229 16.93 -9.86 4.54
CA LEU A 229 16.18 -8.63 4.78
C LEU A 229 17.03 -7.35 4.72
N THR A 230 18.34 -7.49 4.52
CA THR A 230 19.31 -6.41 4.31
C THR A 230 19.10 -5.76 2.94
N ASP A 231 19.31 -4.45 2.82
CA ASP A 231 19.24 -3.74 1.53
C ASP A 231 20.60 -3.87 0.79
N PRO A 232 20.67 -4.62 -0.33
CA PRO A 232 21.93 -4.88 -1.03
C PRO A 232 22.49 -3.65 -1.74
N TYR A 233 21.71 -2.57 -1.88
CA TYR A 233 22.11 -1.33 -2.54
C TYR A 233 22.58 -0.25 -1.59
N LYS A 234 22.63 -0.52 -0.27
CA LYS A 234 23.19 0.39 0.72
C LYS A 234 24.64 0.05 1.05
N TYR A 235 25.45 1.07 1.31
CA TYR A 235 26.87 0.89 1.60
C TYR A 235 27.15 0.11 2.89
N LYS A 236 26.43 0.42 3.95
CA LYS A 236 26.51 -0.25 5.24
C LYS A 236 25.08 -0.50 5.71
N ASP A 237 24.61 -1.71 5.53
CA ASP A 237 23.31 -2.14 5.99
C ASP A 237 23.40 -3.61 6.41
N SER A 238 23.00 -3.90 7.62
CA SER A 238 22.94 -5.25 8.17
C SER A 238 21.70 -5.33 9.05
N ARG A 239 20.74 -6.16 8.66
CA ARG A 239 19.47 -6.33 9.37
C ARG A 239 19.34 -7.77 9.84
N PRO A 240 18.57 -8.02 10.92
CA PRO A 240 18.18 -9.38 11.27
C PRO A 240 17.52 -10.08 10.09
N ASP A 241 17.78 -11.37 9.95
CA ASP A 241 17.20 -12.26 8.94
C ASP A 241 15.77 -12.71 9.25
N GLU A 242 15.25 -12.34 10.41
CA GLU A 242 13.85 -12.54 10.80
C GLU A 242 13.18 -11.21 11.14
N ARG A 243 11.87 -11.11 10.81
CA ARG A 243 11.00 -10.02 11.25
C ARG A 243 9.59 -10.50 11.53
N LYS A 244 9.05 -10.14 12.70
CA LYS A 244 7.70 -10.49 13.17
C LYS A 244 6.90 -9.22 13.34
N GLU A 245 5.81 -9.11 12.57
CA GLU A 245 5.02 -7.89 12.46
C GLU A 245 3.59 -8.13 12.93
N TRP A 246 3.03 -7.21 13.71
CA TRP A 246 1.64 -7.21 14.12
C TRP A 246 0.95 -5.93 13.63
N THR A 247 -0.28 -6.07 13.16
CA THR A 247 -1.10 -4.91 12.81
C THR A 247 -2.49 -5.06 13.37
N ALA A 248 -2.98 -4.03 14.08
CA ALA A 248 -4.37 -3.90 14.49
C ALA A 248 -5.01 -2.73 13.75
N SER A 249 -6.24 -2.91 13.25
CA SER A 249 -6.97 -1.88 12.51
C SER A 249 -8.39 -1.73 13.01
N ALA A 250 -8.90 -0.49 12.96
CA ALA A 250 -10.29 -0.16 13.24
C ALA A 250 -10.78 0.82 12.18
N GLY A 251 -12.02 0.63 11.69
CA GLY A 251 -12.63 1.49 10.68
C GLY A 251 -14.06 1.86 11.07
N TYR A 252 -14.44 3.08 10.73
CA TYR A 252 -15.79 3.59 10.88
C TYR A 252 -16.27 4.23 9.59
N ARG A 253 -17.49 3.91 9.17
CA ARG A 253 -18.15 4.50 8.02
C ARG A 253 -19.50 5.06 8.46
N HIS A 254 -19.81 6.30 8.04
CA HIS A 254 -21.10 6.92 8.35
C HIS A 254 -21.65 7.66 7.12
N PHE A 255 -22.89 7.35 6.75
CA PHE A 255 -23.57 8.01 5.65
C PHE A 255 -24.47 9.13 6.16
N PHE A 256 -24.26 10.34 5.67
CA PHE A 256 -25.03 11.56 5.93
C PHE A 256 -26.05 11.75 4.80
N ALA A 257 -27.29 11.34 5.03
CA ALA A 257 -28.32 11.31 3.97
C ALA A 257 -28.68 12.70 3.44
N GLU A 258 -28.67 13.74 4.29
CA GLU A 258 -29.00 15.11 3.88
C GLU A 258 -27.91 15.73 2.97
N GLN A 259 -26.66 15.37 3.21
CA GLN A 259 -25.50 15.79 2.43
C GLN A 259 -25.24 14.89 1.23
N ASN A 260 -25.90 13.73 1.16
CA ASN A 260 -25.58 12.64 0.22
C ASN A 260 -24.08 12.31 0.18
N ALA A 261 -23.51 12.10 1.36
CA ALA A 261 -22.08 11.92 1.56
C ALA A 261 -21.77 10.88 2.63
N ALA A 262 -20.58 10.31 2.58
CA ALA A 262 -20.09 9.39 3.60
C ALA A 262 -18.76 9.89 4.21
N LEU A 263 -18.63 9.73 5.53
CA LEU A 263 -17.36 9.89 6.25
C LEU A 263 -16.73 8.52 6.45
N HIS A 264 -15.48 8.38 6.07
CA HIS A 264 -14.65 7.23 6.36
C HIS A 264 -13.54 7.64 7.31
N VAL A 265 -13.37 6.89 8.39
CA VAL A 265 -12.28 7.05 9.34
C VAL A 265 -11.66 5.68 9.56
N ASP A 266 -10.36 5.58 9.35
CA ASP A 266 -9.58 4.36 9.56
C ASP A 266 -8.38 4.66 10.45
N TYR A 267 -8.16 3.80 11.42
CA TYR A 267 -6.99 3.81 12.28
C TYR A 267 -6.26 2.48 12.19
N ARG A 268 -4.92 2.53 12.12
CA ARG A 268 -4.05 1.36 12.11
C ARG A 268 -2.91 1.57 13.10
N TYR A 269 -2.67 0.57 13.93
CA TYR A 269 -1.48 0.43 14.77
C TYR A 269 -0.65 -0.73 14.25
N PHE A 270 0.65 -0.53 14.15
CA PHE A 270 1.64 -1.53 13.74
C PHE A 270 2.73 -1.60 14.79
N ASP A 271 3.28 -2.80 15.00
CA ASP A 271 4.40 -3.07 15.92
C ASP A 271 5.18 -4.28 15.41
N ASP A 272 6.52 -4.27 15.57
CA ASP A 272 7.37 -5.37 15.17
C ASP A 272 8.52 -5.65 16.16
N ASP A 273 9.24 -6.75 15.97
CA ASP A 273 10.38 -7.14 16.79
C ASP A 273 11.69 -6.41 16.44
N TRP A 274 11.65 -5.46 15.50
CA TRP A 274 12.69 -4.49 15.25
C TRP A 274 12.53 -3.20 16.08
N ASP A 275 11.52 -3.16 16.97
CA ASP A 275 11.09 -2.03 17.80
C ASP A 275 10.43 -0.87 17.02
N ILE A 276 10.01 -1.12 15.76
CA ILE A 276 9.23 -0.14 15.00
C ILE A 276 7.77 -0.22 15.44
N ALA A 277 7.28 0.83 16.08
CA ALA A 277 5.85 1.06 16.30
C ALA A 277 5.35 2.17 15.38
N SER A 278 4.21 1.98 14.73
CA SER A 278 3.64 3.04 13.89
C SER A 278 2.13 3.17 14.01
N GLN A 279 1.64 4.37 13.74
CA GLN A 279 0.23 4.70 13.76
C GLN A 279 -0.16 5.43 12.50
N THR A 280 -1.31 5.06 11.95
CA THR A 280 -1.90 5.72 10.77
C THR A 280 -3.34 6.09 11.08
N LEU A 281 -3.72 7.32 10.79
CA LEU A 281 -5.10 7.79 10.81
C LEU A 281 -5.46 8.32 9.42
N ASP A 282 -6.45 7.71 8.78
CA ASP A 282 -7.01 8.15 7.51
C ASP A 282 -8.42 8.72 7.72
N VAL A 283 -8.70 9.87 7.12
CA VAL A 283 -10.03 10.47 7.09
C VAL A 283 -10.36 10.85 5.67
N ALA A 284 -11.50 10.38 5.15
CA ALA A 284 -11.99 10.75 3.83
C ALA A 284 -13.47 11.14 3.89
N TRP A 285 -13.82 12.18 3.14
CA TRP A 285 -15.19 12.60 2.90
C TRP A 285 -15.58 12.26 1.48
N ILE A 286 -16.53 11.35 1.31
CA ILE A 286 -16.98 10.87 0.00
C ILE A 286 -18.29 11.58 -0.34
N GLN A 287 -18.22 12.58 -1.22
CA GLN A 287 -19.35 13.39 -1.65
C GLN A 287 -19.90 12.90 -2.99
N ASN A 288 -21.17 12.50 -3.01
CA ASN A 288 -21.87 12.28 -4.27
C ASN A 288 -22.35 13.62 -4.83
N VAL A 289 -22.02 13.90 -6.09
CA VAL A 289 -22.40 15.11 -6.83
C VAL A 289 -23.27 14.69 -8.00
N GLY A 290 -24.57 14.93 -7.90
CA GLY A 290 -25.53 14.40 -8.82
C GLY A 290 -25.69 12.89 -8.68
N GLN A 291 -25.76 12.18 -9.82
CA GLN A 291 -25.94 10.72 -9.86
C GLN A 291 -24.66 9.97 -10.28
N ASP A 292 -23.77 10.65 -10.97
CA ASP A 292 -22.70 10.03 -11.73
C ASP A 292 -21.30 10.43 -11.25
N ILE A 293 -21.18 11.42 -10.37
CA ILE A 293 -19.89 11.91 -9.91
C ILE A 293 -19.73 11.68 -8.41
N THR A 294 -18.58 11.15 -8.03
CA THR A 294 -18.13 11.06 -6.62
C THR A 294 -16.82 11.82 -6.47
N VAL A 295 -16.76 12.69 -5.47
CA VAL A 295 -15.56 13.48 -5.12
C VAL A 295 -15.16 13.13 -3.69
N ALA A 296 -13.91 12.72 -3.48
CA ALA A 296 -13.45 12.25 -2.19
C ALA A 296 -12.12 12.94 -1.78
N PRO A 297 -12.17 14.12 -1.15
CA PRO A 297 -11.01 14.66 -0.44
C PRO A 297 -10.64 13.75 0.73
N PHE A 298 -9.34 13.60 0.98
CA PHE A 298 -8.84 12.83 2.10
C PHE A 298 -7.59 13.45 2.72
N ILE A 299 -7.34 13.08 3.97
CA ILE A 299 -6.11 13.37 4.70
C ILE A 299 -5.68 12.11 5.45
N ARG A 300 -4.37 11.85 5.48
CA ARG A 300 -3.74 10.81 6.29
C ARG A 300 -2.67 11.43 7.16
N TYR A 301 -2.63 11.04 8.40
CA TYR A 301 -1.51 11.25 9.30
C TYR A 301 -0.84 9.91 9.59
N TYR A 302 0.48 9.89 9.50
CA TYR A 302 1.31 8.73 9.82
C TYR A 302 2.41 9.15 10.79
N THR A 303 2.79 8.24 11.68
CA THR A 303 3.96 8.38 12.54
C THR A 303 4.56 7.03 12.83
N GLN A 304 5.90 6.96 12.91
CA GLN A 304 6.62 5.74 13.31
C GLN A 304 7.76 6.05 14.27
N ASP A 305 8.10 5.05 15.10
CA ASP A 305 9.35 4.98 15.83
C ASP A 305 10.44 4.36 14.96
N LYS A 306 11.71 4.49 15.39
CA LYS A 306 12.85 3.94 14.67
C LYS A 306 13.09 2.47 15.02
N ALA A 307 13.72 1.74 14.09
CA ALA A 307 14.27 0.43 14.40
C ALA A 307 15.39 0.54 15.46
N LYS A 308 15.48 -0.46 16.34
CA LYS A 308 16.51 -0.52 17.42
C LYS A 308 17.95 -0.46 16.93
N PHE A 309 18.20 -0.83 15.68
CA PHE A 309 19.51 -0.81 15.04
C PHE A 309 19.69 0.36 14.04
N PHE A 310 18.71 1.28 13.98
CA PHE A 310 18.82 2.48 13.15
C PHE A 310 19.74 3.52 13.78
N SER A 311 20.61 4.10 12.97
CA SER A 311 21.45 5.26 13.30
C SER A 311 21.57 6.16 12.09
N VAL A 312 21.45 7.47 12.25
CA VAL A 312 21.56 8.43 11.13
C VAL A 312 22.92 8.34 10.45
N VAL A 313 23.98 8.17 11.24
CA VAL A 313 25.35 7.95 10.74
C VAL A 313 25.88 6.66 11.35
N ILE A 314 26.38 5.77 10.52
CA ILE A 314 26.99 4.51 10.98
C ILE A 314 28.48 4.71 11.21
N ASN A 315 28.89 4.64 12.46
CA ASN A 315 30.31 4.71 12.86
C ASN A 315 30.96 3.33 12.80
N ASP A 316 32.26 3.27 12.44
CA ASP A 316 33.03 2.03 12.36
C ASP A 316 33.26 1.36 13.73
N ASP A 317 33.06 2.08 14.82
CA ASP A 317 33.19 1.60 16.21
C ASP A 317 31.87 0.96 16.74
N ASN A 318 30.88 0.74 15.89
CA ASN A 318 29.61 0.15 16.28
C ASN A 318 29.78 -1.37 16.51
N ASP A 319 29.74 -1.80 17.78
CA ASP A 319 29.87 -3.22 18.20
C ASP A 319 28.61 -4.07 17.90
N SER A 320 27.56 -3.49 17.28
CA SER A 320 26.33 -4.21 16.95
C SER A 320 26.48 -4.98 15.65
N ASP A 321 26.00 -6.23 15.64
CA ASP A 321 25.90 -7.06 14.42
C ASP A 321 24.91 -6.49 13.40
N TYR A 322 23.95 -5.67 13.85
CA TYR A 322 22.92 -5.04 13.04
C TYR A 322 23.00 -3.53 13.09
N PHE A 323 22.92 -2.90 11.93
CA PHE A 323 22.98 -1.45 11.77
C PHE A 323 22.35 -1.04 10.42
N SER A 324 21.73 0.14 10.36
CA SER A 324 21.20 0.72 9.14
C SER A 324 21.05 2.23 9.28
N ASP A 325 21.36 2.97 8.20
CA ASP A 325 21.05 4.40 8.05
C ASP A 325 19.86 4.64 7.12
N ASP A 326 19.10 3.59 6.83
CA ASP A 326 17.95 3.68 5.98
C ASP A 326 16.85 4.56 6.61
N TYR A 327 16.55 5.70 6.00
CA TYR A 327 15.53 6.63 6.47
C TYR A 327 14.14 5.98 6.68
N ARG A 328 13.85 4.88 5.97
CA ARG A 328 12.61 4.09 6.14
C ARG A 328 12.51 3.44 7.53
N LEU A 329 13.65 3.30 8.22
CA LEU A 329 13.75 2.74 9.57
C LEU A 329 13.89 3.82 10.64
N SER A 330 13.86 5.11 10.29
CA SER A 330 13.97 6.25 11.22
C SER A 330 12.64 6.59 11.88
N SER A 331 12.68 7.39 12.95
CA SER A 331 11.48 8.03 13.51
C SER A 331 11.09 9.25 12.68
N PHE A 332 9.82 9.36 12.30
CA PHE A 332 9.26 10.55 11.64
C PHE A 332 7.74 10.58 11.71
N GLY A 333 7.16 11.72 11.34
CA GLY A 333 5.75 11.87 11.02
C GLY A 333 5.54 12.24 9.57
N ALA A 334 4.34 11.98 9.07
CA ALA A 334 3.99 12.32 7.70
C ALA A 334 2.51 12.72 7.56
N PHE A 335 2.24 13.61 6.63
CA PHE A 335 0.89 13.94 6.17
C PHE A 335 0.75 13.62 4.69
N SER A 336 -0.34 12.89 4.36
CA SER A 336 -0.85 12.84 2.98
C SER A 336 -2.15 13.62 2.90
N TYR A 337 -2.34 14.32 1.81
CA TYR A 337 -3.63 14.90 1.48
C TYR A 337 -3.86 14.83 -0.03
N GLY A 338 -5.10 14.65 -0.40
CA GLY A 338 -5.40 14.47 -1.81
C GLY A 338 -6.89 14.51 -2.13
N LEU A 339 -7.15 14.28 -3.39
CA LEU A 339 -8.48 14.26 -3.97
C LEU A 339 -8.62 13.08 -4.90
N ARG A 340 -9.75 12.39 -4.80
CA ARG A 340 -10.17 11.34 -5.74
C ARG A 340 -11.47 11.76 -6.38
N VAL A 341 -11.60 11.52 -7.67
CA VAL A 341 -12.82 11.77 -8.43
C VAL A 341 -13.16 10.53 -9.22
N ASN A 342 -14.41 10.12 -9.16
CA ASN A 342 -14.97 9.08 -10.02
C ASN A 342 -16.14 9.64 -10.82
N TYR A 343 -16.21 9.31 -12.11
CA TYR A 343 -17.28 9.71 -13.01
C TYR A 343 -17.81 8.49 -13.76
N GLU A 344 -19.08 8.20 -13.60
CA GLU A 344 -19.77 7.10 -14.29
C GLU A 344 -20.58 7.63 -15.47
N ILE A 345 -20.41 7.03 -16.64
CA ILE A 345 -21.14 7.39 -17.86
C ILE A 345 -21.55 6.14 -18.64
N GLY A 346 -22.81 5.74 -18.52
CA GLY A 346 -23.31 4.50 -19.11
C GLY A 346 -22.59 3.28 -18.52
N ASN A 347 -21.84 2.56 -19.36
CA ASN A 347 -21.06 1.39 -18.96
C ASN A 347 -19.61 1.74 -18.62
N TRP A 348 -19.22 2.99 -18.71
CA TRP A 348 -17.86 3.46 -18.43
C TRP A 348 -17.73 4.07 -17.03
N SER A 349 -16.60 3.83 -16.38
CA SER A 349 -16.17 4.55 -15.20
C SER A 349 -14.80 5.17 -15.45
N VAL A 350 -14.67 6.46 -15.17
CA VAL A 350 -13.40 7.20 -15.24
C VAL A 350 -13.04 7.65 -13.84
N ASN A 351 -11.85 7.32 -13.40
CA ASN A 351 -11.34 7.77 -12.11
C ASN A 351 -10.04 8.57 -12.27
N ALA A 352 -9.84 9.55 -11.40
CA ALA A 352 -8.62 10.33 -11.31
C ALA A 352 -8.31 10.63 -9.85
N ASP A 353 -7.04 10.63 -9.49
CA ASP A 353 -6.59 11.03 -8.16
C ASP A 353 -5.27 11.80 -8.20
N ALA A 354 -5.08 12.61 -7.17
CA ALA A 354 -3.82 13.26 -6.87
C ALA A 354 -3.61 13.24 -5.36
N GLU A 355 -2.37 12.94 -4.94
CA GLU A 355 -1.95 12.89 -3.54
C GLU A 355 -0.60 13.57 -3.38
N ARG A 356 -0.50 14.41 -2.36
CA ARG A 356 0.76 14.94 -1.85
C ARG A 356 1.07 14.25 -0.52
N TYR A 357 2.27 13.67 -0.40
CA TYR A 357 2.82 13.12 0.83
C TYR A 357 4.02 13.97 1.25
N GLN A 358 4.08 14.33 2.52
CA GLN A 358 5.16 15.14 3.09
C GLN A 358 5.58 14.55 4.43
N THR A 359 6.89 14.60 4.69
CA THR A 359 7.51 14.03 5.89
C THR A 359 8.28 15.07 6.67
N ASP A 360 8.27 14.94 7.99
CA ASP A 360 9.09 15.71 8.89
C ASP A 360 9.28 14.93 10.20
N GLU A 361 10.47 14.96 10.79
CA GLU A 361 10.71 14.29 12.07
C GLU A 361 9.92 14.92 13.21
N SER A 362 9.75 16.24 13.18
CA SER A 362 9.01 17.01 14.20
C SER A 362 7.51 16.72 14.22
N TRP A 363 6.97 16.09 13.17
CA TRP A 363 5.58 15.66 13.11
C TRP A 363 5.37 14.28 13.75
N GLY A 364 6.45 13.57 14.08
CA GLY A 364 6.39 12.28 14.75
C GLY A 364 5.90 12.37 16.19
N LEU A 365 5.22 11.32 16.67
CA LEU A 365 4.88 11.14 18.09
C LEU A 365 6.04 10.53 18.89
N TYR A 366 7.03 10.01 18.20
CA TYR A 366 8.22 9.40 18.78
C TYR A 366 9.41 10.34 18.61
N SER A 367 10.30 10.34 19.58
CA SER A 367 11.53 11.16 19.51
C SER A 367 12.58 10.47 18.64
N GLY A 368 13.26 11.21 17.79
CA GLY A 368 14.30 10.70 16.92
C GLY A 368 15.27 11.79 16.48
N GLU A 369 16.29 11.38 15.73
CA GLU A 369 17.21 12.27 15.06
C GLU A 369 16.77 12.45 13.62
N GLU A 370 16.95 13.64 13.04
CA GLU A 370 16.59 13.95 11.67
C GLU A 370 17.33 13.05 10.67
N ALA A 371 16.59 12.17 9.98
CA ALA A 371 17.11 11.44 8.86
C ALA A 371 17.13 12.35 7.61
N PRO A 372 18.31 12.73 7.08
CA PRO A 372 18.37 13.71 6.00
C PRO A 372 17.74 13.23 4.69
N ALA A 373 17.51 11.92 4.55
CA ALA A 373 16.94 11.27 3.39
C ALA A 373 15.41 11.11 3.39
N LEU A 374 14.68 11.68 4.36
CA LEU A 374 13.22 11.66 4.37
C LEU A 374 12.64 12.14 3.01
N VAL A 375 11.52 11.56 2.63
CA VAL A 375 10.98 11.70 1.28
C VAL A 375 9.63 12.41 1.27
N ASP A 376 9.51 13.40 0.39
CA ASP A 376 8.24 14.00 -0.01
C ASP A 376 7.86 13.53 -1.40
N THR A 377 6.58 13.26 -1.65
CA THR A 377 6.17 12.69 -2.94
C THR A 377 4.89 13.32 -3.49
N TRP A 378 4.77 13.23 -4.81
CA TRP A 378 3.52 13.36 -5.53
C TRP A 378 3.10 12.04 -6.15
N ARG A 379 1.83 11.73 -6.08
CA ARG A 379 1.22 10.63 -6.81
C ARG A 379 0.00 11.12 -7.57
N TYR A 380 -0.10 10.71 -8.83
CA TYR A 380 -1.22 10.99 -9.72
C TYR A 380 -1.70 9.69 -10.34
N GLY A 381 -2.99 9.58 -10.60
CA GLY A 381 -3.54 8.43 -11.28
C GLY A 381 -4.75 8.79 -12.13
N VAL A 382 -4.89 8.10 -13.24
CA VAL A 382 -6.09 8.12 -14.09
C VAL A 382 -6.42 6.71 -14.51
N GLY A 383 -7.67 6.32 -14.35
CA GLY A 383 -8.17 5.00 -14.74
C GLY A 383 -9.46 5.10 -15.55
N LEU A 384 -9.68 4.07 -16.35
CA LEU A 384 -10.86 3.89 -17.17
C LEU A 384 -11.29 2.43 -17.05
N SER A 385 -12.56 2.17 -16.74
CA SER A 385 -13.14 0.83 -16.79
C SER A 385 -14.42 0.78 -17.60
N TYR A 386 -14.75 -0.43 -18.09
CA TYR A 386 -15.94 -0.71 -18.87
C TYR A 386 -16.59 -2.01 -18.39
N ALA A 387 -17.89 -1.95 -18.08
CA ALA A 387 -18.71 -3.09 -17.71
C ALA A 387 -19.56 -3.53 -18.92
N PHE A 388 -19.45 -4.80 -19.31
CA PHE A 388 -20.21 -5.40 -20.42
C PHE A 388 -21.62 -5.77 -19.94
N ARG A 389 -22.48 -4.78 -19.77
CA ARG A 389 -23.90 -4.94 -19.33
C ARG A 389 -24.78 -5.41 -20.42
#